data_7ba2c71ec65a7d301318143a18fd4b67
#
_entry.id   7ba2c71ec65a7d301318143a18fd4b67
#
_cell.length_a   1.000
_cell.length_b   1.000
_cell.length_c   1.000
_cell.angle_alpha   90.00
_cell.angle_beta   90.00
_cell.angle_gamma   90.00
#
_symmetry.space_group_name_H-M   'P 1'
#
loop_
_entity.id
_entity.type
_entity.pdbx_description
1 polymer ?
#
loop_
_entity_poly.entity_id
_entity_poly.type
_entity_poly.pdbx_seq_one_letter_code
_entity_poly.pdbx_strand_id
1 'polypeptide(L)'
;AIRDVYKRQLRDRAYKDNEMARSALLNVMVQAAMKAGRSLARDFGEVQNLQVSLKGPGDYVSQADRRAEQIIYTELSRARPDYGFLMEESGEVESKDGQHRWLIDPLDGTTNFLHGIPVFAVSIALERQGQIVAGVIYNPAMDELYTAERGGGAFLNDRRLRVASRNKLVDSVIGTGIPHLGRGHHGHYLVELRNVMAETAGIRRMGAVALDLAYVAGGRLDGFWEDGMHPWDLGAGILMIREAGGFVSDKNGGQDIFGTKTIVAGNEIIQKALLKTINKPI
;
A
#
# COMPACT_ATOMS: atom_id res chain seq x y z
N ALA A 1 36.58 -4.91 14.71
CA ALA A 1 36.02 -3.80 15.49
C ALA A 1 36.23 -2.44 14.79
N ILE A 2 37.50 -1.98 14.51
CA ILE A 2 37.79 -0.68 13.89
C ILE A 2 37.31 -0.64 12.40
N ARG A 3 37.46 -1.74 11.65
CA ARG A 3 36.98 -1.87 10.27
C ARG A 3 35.46 -1.79 10.15
N ASP A 4 34.74 -2.25 11.16
CA ASP A 4 33.27 -2.23 11.13
C ASP A 4 32.71 -0.85 11.50
N VAL A 5 33.37 -0.14 12.40
CA VAL A 5 33.06 1.26 12.73
C VAL A 5 33.32 2.17 11.52
N TYR A 6 34.43 1.96 10.80
CA TYR A 6 34.77 2.73 9.61
C TYR A 6 33.83 2.44 8.44
N LYS A 7 33.41 1.17 8.26
CA LYS A 7 32.37 0.80 7.28
C LYS A 7 31.01 1.40 7.64
N ARG A 8 30.67 1.47 8.93
CA ARG A 8 29.45 2.11 9.41
C ARG A 8 29.48 3.61 9.16
N GLN A 9 30.59 4.29 9.46
CA GLN A 9 30.80 5.72 9.20
C GLN A 9 30.80 6.06 7.69
N LEU A 10 31.39 5.20 6.85
CA LEU A 10 31.33 5.35 5.39
C LEU A 10 29.93 5.09 4.84
N ARG A 11 29.18 4.16 5.42
CA ARG A 11 27.76 3.96 5.13
C ARG A 11 26.93 5.19 5.51
N ASP A 12 27.14 5.71 6.72
CA ASP A 12 26.42 6.87 7.24
C ASP A 12 26.76 8.14 6.46
N ARG A 13 27.99 8.25 5.92
CA ARG A 13 28.42 9.35 5.06
C ARG A 13 27.87 9.20 3.63
N ALA A 14 27.94 8.02 3.03
CA ALA A 14 27.31 7.72 1.74
C ALA A 14 25.79 7.85 1.80
N TYR A 15 25.19 7.60 2.96
CA TYR A 15 23.77 7.82 3.24
C TYR A 15 23.40 9.31 3.27
N LYS A 16 24.28 10.18 3.81
CA LYS A 16 24.08 11.63 3.85
C LYS A 16 24.33 12.32 2.50
N ASP A 17 25.28 11.80 1.71
CA ASP A 17 25.65 12.38 0.41
C ASP A 17 24.72 11.94 -0.74
N ASN A 18 23.82 10.97 -0.49
CA ASN A 18 22.85 10.46 -1.47
C ASN A 18 21.39 10.67 -0.99
N GLU A 19 21.15 11.62 -0.10
CA GLU A 19 19.80 12.14 0.14
C GLU A 19 19.30 12.77 -1.18
N MET A 20 18.65 11.96 -2.03
CA MET A 20 17.74 12.54 -3.00
C MET A 20 16.73 13.34 -2.21
N ALA A 21 16.86 14.68 -2.27
CA ALA A 21 16.04 15.59 -1.48
C ALA A 21 14.58 15.32 -1.81
N ARG A 22 13.89 14.59 -0.93
CA ARG A 22 12.44 14.41 -1.00
C ARG A 22 11.82 15.79 -1.09
N SER A 23 10.77 15.96 -1.88
CA SER A 23 10.04 17.21 -1.90
C SER A 23 9.54 17.59 -0.49
N ALA A 24 9.33 18.88 -0.26
CA ALA A 24 8.74 19.34 1.01
C ALA A 24 7.39 18.66 1.29
N LEU A 25 6.64 18.36 0.24
CA LEU A 25 5.36 17.64 0.32
C LEU A 25 5.58 16.19 0.82
N LEU A 26 6.47 15.45 0.17
CA LEU A 26 6.75 14.07 0.54
C LEU A 26 7.32 13.96 1.97
N ASN A 27 8.13 14.94 2.40
CA ASN A 27 8.63 15.01 3.78
C ASN A 27 7.50 15.14 4.81
N VAL A 28 6.49 15.96 4.54
CA VAL A 28 5.31 16.08 5.41
C VAL A 28 4.56 14.76 5.51
N MET A 29 4.33 14.08 4.40
CA MET A 29 3.67 12.76 4.36
C MET A 29 4.46 11.72 5.17
N VAL A 30 5.78 11.66 4.97
CA VAL A 30 6.68 10.74 5.68
C VAL A 30 6.63 11.01 7.19
N GLN A 31 6.70 12.28 7.62
CA GLN A 31 6.60 12.62 9.03
C GLN A 31 5.27 12.19 9.65
N ALA A 32 4.15 12.41 8.95
CA ALA A 32 2.83 11.98 9.38
C ALA A 32 2.75 10.45 9.51
N ALA A 33 3.18 9.71 8.48
CA ALA A 33 3.20 8.24 8.47
C ALA A 33 4.06 7.66 9.58
N MET A 34 5.28 8.18 9.77
CA MET A 34 6.19 7.70 10.82
C MET A 34 5.69 8.03 12.23
N LYS A 35 5.00 9.17 12.41
CA LYS A 35 4.42 9.53 13.71
C LYS A 35 3.26 8.62 14.07
N ALA A 36 2.36 8.34 13.13
CA ALA A 36 1.28 7.36 13.29
C ALA A 36 1.85 5.95 13.50
N GLY A 37 2.82 5.53 12.69
CA GLY A 37 3.46 4.22 12.79
C GLY A 37 4.15 3.97 14.13
N ARG A 38 4.77 4.99 14.76
CA ARG A 38 5.31 4.85 16.13
C ARG A 38 4.21 4.58 17.17
N SER A 39 3.03 5.18 17.00
CA SER A 39 1.88 4.87 17.87
C SER A 39 1.42 3.43 17.65
N LEU A 40 1.30 3.02 16.37
CA LEU A 40 0.89 1.65 16.02
C LEU A 40 1.92 0.61 16.53
N ALA A 41 3.22 0.84 16.37
CA ALA A 41 4.26 -0.08 16.85
C ALA A 41 4.18 -0.31 18.36
N ARG A 42 3.91 0.75 19.14
CA ARG A 42 3.69 0.63 20.58
C ARG A 42 2.43 -0.19 20.88
N ASP A 43 1.33 0.14 20.20
CA ASP A 43 0.05 -0.51 20.45
C ASP A 43 0.06 -1.98 19.97
N PHE A 44 0.84 -2.31 18.94
CA PHE A 44 1.05 -3.67 18.46
C PHE A 44 1.67 -4.59 19.51
N GLY A 45 2.53 -4.06 20.38
CA GLY A 45 3.09 -4.79 21.54
C GLY A 45 2.06 -5.10 22.64
N GLU A 46 0.91 -4.41 22.63
CA GLU A 46 -0.14 -4.50 23.65
C GLU A 46 -1.51 -4.87 23.08
N VAL A 47 -1.53 -5.57 21.95
CA VAL A 47 -2.77 -5.88 21.17
C VAL A 47 -3.88 -6.47 22.02
N GLN A 48 -3.56 -7.32 23.02
CA GLN A 48 -4.55 -7.96 23.90
C GLN A 48 -5.33 -6.96 24.76
N ASN A 49 -4.81 -5.74 24.94
CA ASN A 49 -5.43 -4.69 25.78
C ASN A 49 -6.24 -3.71 24.91
N LEU A 50 -6.24 -3.84 23.60
CA LEU A 50 -6.97 -2.93 22.71
C LEU A 50 -8.46 -3.25 22.72
N GLN A 51 -9.28 -2.20 22.79
CA GLN A 51 -10.71 -2.33 22.54
C GLN A 51 -10.95 -2.43 21.03
N VAL A 52 -11.74 -3.43 20.65
CA VAL A 52 -12.11 -3.72 19.27
C VAL A 52 -13.62 -3.54 19.12
N SER A 53 -14.04 -2.87 18.07
CA SER A 53 -15.43 -2.78 17.65
C SER A 53 -15.59 -3.35 16.23
N LEU A 54 -16.73 -3.98 15.98
CA LEU A 54 -17.07 -4.55 14.68
C LEU A 54 -17.84 -3.52 13.85
N LYS A 55 -17.33 -3.11 12.70
CA LYS A 55 -18.01 -2.24 11.73
C LYS A 55 -19.08 -2.97 10.94
N GLY A 56 -18.84 -4.25 10.69
CA GLY A 56 -19.68 -5.14 9.91
C GLY A 56 -19.07 -6.54 9.92
N PRO A 57 -19.63 -7.52 9.18
CA PRO A 57 -19.09 -8.87 9.15
C PRO A 57 -17.60 -8.90 8.74
N GLY A 58 -16.71 -9.21 9.69
CA GLY A 58 -15.26 -9.28 9.47
C GLY A 58 -14.54 -7.94 9.36
N ASP A 59 -15.21 -6.84 9.68
CA ASP A 59 -14.63 -5.50 9.64
C ASP A 59 -14.41 -4.96 11.05
N TYR A 60 -13.14 -4.84 11.45
CA TYR A 60 -12.75 -4.48 12.81
C TYR A 60 -12.16 -3.06 12.85
N VAL A 61 -12.62 -2.29 13.81
CA VAL A 61 -12.07 -0.97 14.16
C VAL A 61 -11.41 -1.07 15.52
N SER A 62 -10.19 -0.64 15.61
CA SER A 62 -9.47 -0.54 16.88
C SER A 62 -9.31 0.92 17.32
N GLN A 63 -9.02 1.14 18.60
CA GLN A 63 -8.62 2.47 19.07
C GLN A 63 -7.30 2.93 18.44
N ALA A 64 -6.45 1.99 18.02
CA ALA A 64 -5.19 2.27 17.33
C ALA A 64 -5.42 2.91 15.97
N ASP A 65 -6.39 2.40 15.16
CA ASP A 65 -6.80 2.97 13.87
C ASP A 65 -7.15 4.44 14.01
N ARG A 66 -8.13 4.73 14.84
CA ARG A 66 -8.64 6.10 15.03
C ARG A 66 -7.56 7.06 15.54
N ARG A 67 -6.70 6.57 16.42
CA ARG A 67 -5.58 7.37 16.94
C ARG A 67 -4.54 7.65 15.85
N ALA A 68 -4.23 6.65 15.02
CA ALA A 68 -3.33 6.81 13.90
C ALA A 68 -3.90 7.79 12.87
N GLU A 69 -5.18 7.67 12.51
CA GLU A 69 -5.86 8.60 11.61
C GLU A 69 -5.84 10.05 12.14
N GLN A 70 -6.15 10.24 13.43
CA GLN A 70 -6.13 11.58 14.04
C GLN A 70 -4.72 12.21 14.02
N ILE A 71 -3.68 11.39 14.21
CA ILE A 71 -2.29 11.87 14.10
C ILE A 71 -2.00 12.33 12.67
N ILE A 72 -2.34 11.50 11.66
CA ILE A 72 -2.11 11.82 10.25
C ILE A 72 -2.89 13.07 9.86
N TYR A 73 -4.18 13.11 10.17
CA TYR A 73 -5.04 14.26 9.89
C TYR A 73 -4.47 15.56 10.47
N THR A 74 -4.03 15.53 11.73
CA THR A 74 -3.48 16.73 12.40
C THR A 74 -2.21 17.23 11.72
N GLU A 75 -1.28 16.34 11.36
CA GLU A 75 -0.03 16.74 10.72
C GLU A 75 -0.27 17.28 9.30
N LEU A 76 -1.12 16.61 8.52
CA LEU A 76 -1.40 17.01 7.13
C LEU A 76 -2.24 18.29 7.07
N SER A 77 -3.27 18.43 7.89
CA SER A 77 -4.09 19.65 7.96
C SER A 77 -3.28 20.88 8.35
N ARG A 78 -2.35 20.73 9.30
CA ARG A 78 -1.46 21.82 9.68
C ARG A 78 -0.54 22.26 8.54
N ALA A 79 -0.04 21.30 7.76
CA ALA A 79 0.87 21.57 6.66
C ALA A 79 0.15 22.09 5.40
N ARG A 80 -1.08 21.65 5.15
CA ARG A 80 -1.90 21.95 3.97
C ARG A 80 -3.36 22.12 4.36
N PRO A 81 -3.76 23.26 4.94
CA PRO A 81 -5.10 23.47 5.53
C PRO A 81 -6.23 23.54 4.49
N ASP A 82 -5.91 23.72 3.22
CA ASP A 82 -6.90 23.84 2.14
C ASP A 82 -7.14 22.53 1.37
N TYR A 83 -6.39 21.46 1.68
CA TYR A 83 -6.56 20.18 1.04
C TYR A 83 -7.72 19.38 1.67
N GLY A 84 -8.44 18.64 0.84
CA GLY A 84 -9.46 17.70 1.29
C GLY A 84 -8.88 16.39 1.79
N PHE A 85 -9.75 15.56 2.35
CA PHE A 85 -9.40 14.24 2.87
C PHE A 85 -10.44 13.22 2.46
N LEU A 86 -10.01 11.99 2.16
CA LEU A 86 -10.81 10.80 2.10
C LEU A 86 -10.13 9.76 2.99
N MET A 87 -10.75 9.50 4.14
CA MET A 87 -10.19 8.71 5.24
C MET A 87 -11.05 7.48 5.50
N GLU A 88 -10.44 6.37 5.86
CA GLU A 88 -11.18 5.13 6.11
C GLU A 88 -12.13 5.25 7.30
N GLU A 89 -11.66 5.83 8.42
CA GLU A 89 -12.40 5.86 9.67
C GLU A 89 -13.38 7.02 9.77
N SER A 90 -12.94 8.23 9.39
CA SER A 90 -13.71 9.47 9.55
C SER A 90 -14.43 9.92 8.28
N GLY A 91 -14.21 9.27 7.13
CA GLY A 91 -14.85 9.61 5.87
C GLY A 91 -14.23 10.80 5.16
N GLU A 92 -15.07 11.60 4.49
CA GLU A 92 -14.62 12.65 3.58
C GLU A 92 -14.69 14.05 4.22
N VAL A 93 -13.65 14.85 3.94
CA VAL A 93 -13.60 16.29 4.20
C VAL A 93 -13.34 16.99 2.88
N GLU A 94 -14.26 17.86 2.46
CA GLU A 94 -14.14 18.58 1.20
C GLU A 94 -12.90 19.47 1.13
N SER A 95 -12.29 19.51 -0.05
CA SER A 95 -11.15 20.37 -0.34
C SER A 95 -11.61 21.83 -0.51
N LYS A 96 -10.91 22.77 0.13
CA LYS A 96 -11.17 24.21 -0.06
C LYS A 96 -10.56 24.73 -1.37
N ASP A 97 -9.46 24.12 -1.83
CA ASP A 97 -8.81 24.49 -3.09
C ASP A 97 -9.43 23.78 -4.31
N GLY A 98 -10.34 22.83 -4.08
CA GLY A 98 -11.03 22.07 -5.14
C GLY A 98 -10.12 21.19 -6.01
N GLN A 99 -8.87 20.99 -5.62
CA GLN A 99 -7.89 20.29 -6.45
C GLN A 99 -7.19 19.13 -5.76
N HIS A 100 -6.91 19.25 -4.46
CA HIS A 100 -6.08 18.29 -3.73
C HIS A 100 -6.89 17.55 -2.68
N ARG A 101 -6.66 16.24 -2.60
CA ARG A 101 -7.29 15.37 -1.61
C ARG A 101 -6.31 14.31 -1.12
N TRP A 102 -6.19 14.20 0.19
CA TRP A 102 -5.47 13.13 0.85
C TRP A 102 -6.33 11.86 0.86
N LEU A 103 -5.74 10.72 0.50
CA LEU A 103 -6.33 9.39 0.66
C LEU A 103 -5.58 8.72 1.79
N ILE A 104 -6.28 8.30 2.85
CA ILE A 104 -5.64 7.83 4.08
C ILE A 104 -6.29 6.52 4.53
N ASP A 105 -5.45 5.50 4.64
CA ASP A 105 -5.70 4.31 5.44
C ASP A 105 -4.72 4.34 6.62
N PRO A 106 -5.23 4.54 7.84
CA PRO A 106 -4.37 4.67 9.03
C PRO A 106 -3.73 3.34 9.45
N LEU A 107 -4.37 2.21 9.13
CA LEU A 107 -3.90 0.87 9.50
C LEU A 107 -4.43 -0.19 8.51
N ASP A 108 -3.88 -0.23 7.30
CA ASP A 108 -4.10 -1.35 6.38
C ASP A 108 -3.61 -2.66 7.02
N GLY A 109 -4.48 -3.67 7.03
CA GLY A 109 -4.22 -4.94 7.70
C GLY A 109 -4.64 -4.98 9.16
N THR A 110 -5.72 -4.31 9.55
CA THR A 110 -6.28 -4.27 10.91
C THR A 110 -6.45 -5.66 11.52
N THR A 111 -6.92 -6.64 10.75
CA THR A 111 -7.04 -8.04 11.21
C THR A 111 -5.68 -8.62 11.60
N ASN A 112 -4.66 -8.42 10.78
CA ASN A 112 -3.29 -8.86 11.07
C ASN A 112 -2.77 -8.20 12.35
N PHE A 113 -2.96 -6.90 12.48
CA PHE A 113 -2.56 -6.12 13.65
C PHE A 113 -3.19 -6.69 14.92
N LEU A 114 -4.51 -6.93 14.93
CA LEU A 114 -5.25 -7.46 16.07
C LEU A 114 -4.84 -8.90 16.44
N HIS A 115 -4.29 -9.65 15.50
CA HIS A 115 -3.80 -11.02 15.72
C HIS A 115 -2.28 -11.09 15.96
N GLY A 116 -1.58 -9.96 16.10
CA GLY A 116 -0.13 -9.94 16.32
C GLY A 116 0.69 -10.36 15.11
N ILE A 117 0.11 -10.30 13.89
CA ILE A 117 0.81 -10.60 12.63
C ILE A 117 1.46 -9.32 12.12
N PRO A 118 2.81 -9.28 11.94
CA PRO A 118 3.54 -8.03 11.65
C PRO A 118 3.44 -7.60 10.16
N VAL A 119 2.25 -7.74 9.57
CA VAL A 119 1.94 -7.37 8.19
C VAL A 119 0.78 -6.38 8.20
N PHE A 120 1.12 -5.13 8.43
CA PHE A 120 0.20 -3.98 8.45
C PHE A 120 0.97 -2.71 8.11
N ALA A 121 0.27 -1.68 7.65
CA ALA A 121 0.91 -0.44 7.24
C ALA A 121 0.01 0.80 7.40
N VAL A 122 0.64 1.97 7.52
CA VAL A 122 0.02 3.27 7.24
C VAL A 122 0.12 3.51 5.74
N SER A 123 -0.98 3.86 5.08
CA SER A 123 -1.01 4.27 3.67
C SER A 123 -1.51 5.72 3.55
N ILE A 124 -0.74 6.57 2.88
CA ILE A 124 -1.08 7.97 2.60
C ILE A 124 -0.80 8.25 1.13
N ALA A 125 -1.81 8.70 0.39
CA ALA A 125 -1.61 9.20 -0.97
C ALA A 125 -2.11 10.65 -1.09
N LEU A 126 -1.52 11.40 -2.00
CA LEU A 126 -2.05 12.69 -2.44
C LEU A 126 -2.58 12.57 -3.86
N GLU A 127 -3.86 12.82 -4.00
CA GLU A 127 -4.54 13.00 -5.26
C GLU A 127 -4.60 14.49 -5.61
N ARG A 128 -4.29 14.82 -6.86
CA ARG A 128 -4.47 16.14 -7.45
C ARG A 128 -5.23 16.03 -8.75
N GLN A 129 -6.44 16.62 -8.82
CA GLN A 129 -7.30 16.58 -10.00
C GLN A 129 -7.50 15.16 -10.56
N GLY A 130 -7.82 14.20 -9.70
CA GLY A 130 -8.05 12.80 -10.07
C GLY A 130 -6.78 11.98 -10.34
N GLN A 131 -5.59 12.53 -10.10
CA GLN A 131 -4.32 11.84 -10.33
C GLN A 131 -3.51 11.72 -9.04
N ILE A 132 -3.04 10.54 -8.72
CA ILE A 132 -2.13 10.34 -7.59
C ILE A 132 -0.75 10.92 -7.95
N VAL A 133 -0.26 11.84 -7.12
CA VAL A 133 1.00 12.57 -7.35
C VAL A 133 2.08 12.27 -6.33
N ALA A 134 1.71 11.82 -5.13
CA ALA A 134 2.64 11.37 -4.10
C ALA A 134 2.04 10.22 -3.29
N GLY A 135 2.85 9.33 -2.76
CA GLY A 135 2.43 8.19 -1.95
C GLY A 135 3.48 7.78 -0.93
N VAL A 136 3.01 7.40 0.25
CA VAL A 136 3.81 6.84 1.34
C VAL A 136 3.10 5.62 1.89
N ILE A 137 3.83 4.51 2.04
CA ILE A 137 3.38 3.31 2.77
C ILE A 137 4.45 3.01 3.82
N TYR A 138 4.07 2.89 5.07
CA TYR A 138 5.00 2.60 6.15
C TYR A 138 4.57 1.40 6.97
N ASN A 139 5.38 0.34 6.94
CA ASN A 139 5.24 -0.81 7.85
C ASN A 139 6.10 -0.57 9.08
N PRO A 140 5.51 -0.22 10.24
CA PRO A 140 6.30 0.09 11.43
C PRO A 140 6.86 -1.16 12.13
N ALA A 141 6.30 -2.35 11.88
CA ALA A 141 6.82 -3.60 12.46
C ALA A 141 8.13 -4.05 11.81
N MET A 142 8.31 -3.74 10.53
CA MET A 142 9.50 -4.09 9.75
C MET A 142 10.44 -2.90 9.52
N ASP A 143 10.05 -1.69 9.95
CA ASP A 143 10.72 -0.42 9.65
C ASP A 143 10.97 -0.23 8.14
N GLU A 144 9.96 -0.55 7.35
CA GLU A 144 9.97 -0.40 5.88
C GLU A 144 9.17 0.82 5.46
N LEU A 145 9.87 1.85 5.00
CA LEU A 145 9.28 3.08 4.49
C LEU A 145 9.33 3.09 2.96
N TYR A 146 8.18 2.94 2.33
CA TYR A 146 8.00 3.07 0.88
C TYR A 146 7.54 4.48 0.54
N THR A 147 8.16 5.09 -0.45
CA THR A 147 7.82 6.44 -0.92
C THR A 147 7.81 6.50 -2.42
N ALA A 148 6.89 7.28 -2.99
CA ALA A 148 6.88 7.60 -4.41
C ALA A 148 6.37 9.02 -4.65
N GLU A 149 6.93 9.66 -5.66
CA GLU A 149 6.46 10.93 -6.19
C GLU A 149 6.43 10.85 -7.71
N ARG A 150 5.38 11.37 -8.33
CA ARG A 150 5.16 11.28 -9.78
C ARG A 150 6.32 11.87 -10.56
N GLY A 151 6.95 11.05 -11.41
CA GLY A 151 8.17 11.37 -12.15
C GLY A 151 9.45 11.31 -11.33
N GLY A 152 9.36 11.03 -10.01
CA GLY A 152 10.51 10.95 -9.10
C GLY A 152 11.04 9.53 -8.92
N GLY A 153 10.20 8.53 -9.17
CA GLY A 153 10.48 7.12 -8.90
C GLY A 153 9.91 6.64 -7.56
N ALA A 154 10.03 5.35 -7.30
CA ALA A 154 9.63 4.70 -6.05
C ALA A 154 10.85 4.21 -5.26
N PHE A 155 10.77 4.25 -3.93
CA PHE A 155 11.89 3.94 -3.04
C PHE A 155 11.43 3.15 -1.80
N LEU A 156 12.30 2.26 -1.30
CA LEU A 156 12.20 1.61 0.00
C LEU A 156 13.42 2.03 0.83
N ASN A 157 13.20 2.72 1.96
CA ASN A 157 14.27 3.22 2.83
C ASN A 157 15.39 3.89 1.98
N ASP A 158 14.98 4.83 1.09
CA ASP A 158 15.82 5.58 0.13
C ASP A 158 16.51 4.74 -0.96
N ARG A 159 16.25 3.44 -1.04
CA ARG A 159 16.73 2.59 -2.14
C ARG A 159 15.68 2.53 -3.24
N ARG A 160 16.08 2.89 -4.46
CA ARG A 160 15.18 2.90 -5.62
C ARG A 160 14.61 1.51 -5.90
N LEU A 161 13.31 1.46 -6.09
CA LEU A 161 12.56 0.25 -6.42
C LEU A 161 12.48 0.02 -7.93
N ARG A 162 12.29 -1.24 -8.29
CA ARG A 162 11.91 -1.70 -9.61
C ARG A 162 11.00 -2.93 -9.46
N VAL A 163 9.97 -3.02 -10.28
CA VAL A 163 9.17 -4.25 -10.38
C VAL A 163 10.02 -5.43 -10.81
N ALA A 164 9.55 -6.64 -10.52
CA ALA A 164 10.25 -7.87 -10.89
C ALA A 164 10.49 -7.95 -12.41
N SER A 165 11.60 -8.56 -12.80
CA SER A 165 11.96 -8.81 -14.21
C SER A 165 11.49 -10.18 -14.72
N ARG A 166 10.88 -11.02 -13.88
CA ARG A 166 10.27 -12.29 -14.29
C ARG A 166 9.17 -12.03 -15.32
N ASN A 167 9.13 -12.84 -16.37
CA ASN A 167 8.22 -12.64 -17.51
C ASN A 167 7.34 -13.86 -17.83
N LYS A 168 7.35 -14.87 -16.96
CA LYS A 168 6.51 -16.07 -17.09
C LYS A 168 5.72 -16.26 -15.79
N LEU A 169 4.42 -16.53 -15.90
CA LEU A 169 3.58 -16.80 -14.73
C LEU A 169 4.07 -18.03 -13.94
N VAL A 170 4.56 -19.06 -14.63
CA VAL A 170 5.08 -20.29 -13.98
C VAL A 170 6.24 -20.03 -13.02
N ASP A 171 6.97 -18.94 -13.20
CA ASP A 171 8.09 -18.54 -12.34
C ASP A 171 7.68 -17.45 -11.33
N SER A 172 6.39 -17.05 -11.33
CA SER A 172 5.91 -15.86 -10.62
C SER A 172 5.18 -16.22 -9.33
N VAL A 173 5.38 -15.36 -8.32
CA VAL A 173 4.61 -15.35 -7.08
C VAL A 173 3.63 -14.18 -7.10
N ILE A 174 2.35 -14.50 -7.01
CA ILE A 174 1.26 -13.54 -7.15
C ILE A 174 0.58 -13.30 -5.80
N GLY A 175 0.37 -12.02 -5.46
CA GLY A 175 -0.42 -11.61 -4.31
C GLY A 175 -1.91 -11.53 -4.62
N THR A 176 -2.77 -11.70 -3.61
CA THR A 176 -4.23 -11.54 -3.73
C THR A 176 -4.88 -11.29 -2.38
N GLY A 177 -6.05 -10.67 -2.37
CA GLY A 177 -6.99 -10.74 -1.26
C GLY A 177 -7.95 -11.91 -1.39
N ILE A 178 -8.53 -12.32 -0.28
CA ILE A 178 -9.55 -13.39 -0.24
C ILE A 178 -10.85 -12.80 0.31
N PRO A 179 -11.95 -12.80 -0.46
CA PRO A 179 -13.24 -12.33 0.03
C PRO A 179 -13.72 -13.20 1.21
N HIS A 180 -14.23 -12.55 2.25
CA HIS A 180 -14.67 -13.21 3.48
C HIS A 180 -15.82 -12.47 4.13
N LEU A 181 -16.60 -13.17 4.98
CA LEU A 181 -17.66 -12.60 5.82
C LEU A 181 -18.63 -11.67 5.07
N GLY A 182 -19.18 -12.15 3.93
CA GLY A 182 -20.15 -11.40 3.13
C GLY A 182 -19.56 -10.34 2.20
N ARG A 183 -18.22 -10.19 2.13
CA ARG A 183 -17.54 -9.36 1.15
C ARG A 183 -17.31 -10.14 -0.14
N GLY A 184 -17.55 -9.50 -1.29
CA GLY A 184 -17.24 -10.01 -2.63
C GLY A 184 -18.03 -11.26 -3.04
N HIS A 185 -17.68 -11.80 -4.19
CA HIS A 185 -18.29 -13.00 -4.78
C HIS A 185 -17.38 -14.22 -4.65
N HIS A 186 -17.56 -15.01 -3.60
CA HIS A 186 -16.72 -16.18 -3.31
C HIS A 186 -16.59 -17.15 -4.48
N GLY A 187 -17.72 -17.47 -5.15
CA GLY A 187 -17.71 -18.39 -6.29
C GLY A 187 -16.85 -17.90 -7.45
N HIS A 188 -16.97 -16.62 -7.79
CA HIS A 188 -16.16 -16.00 -8.85
C HIS A 188 -14.68 -15.98 -8.48
N TYR A 189 -14.36 -15.53 -7.27
CA TYR A 189 -12.98 -15.52 -6.76
C TYR A 189 -12.34 -16.91 -6.78
N LEU A 190 -13.07 -17.96 -6.40
CA LEU A 190 -12.54 -19.34 -6.42
C LEU A 190 -12.17 -19.81 -7.83
N VAL A 191 -12.90 -19.35 -8.86
CA VAL A 191 -12.56 -19.61 -10.26
C VAL A 191 -11.25 -18.92 -10.63
N GLU A 192 -11.13 -17.63 -10.31
CA GLU A 192 -9.90 -16.87 -10.55
C GLU A 192 -8.70 -17.49 -9.84
N LEU A 193 -8.86 -17.80 -8.54
CA LEU A 193 -7.83 -18.43 -7.73
C LEU A 193 -7.37 -19.76 -8.34
N ARG A 194 -8.30 -20.62 -8.74
CA ARG A 194 -8.00 -21.89 -9.43
C ARG A 194 -7.18 -21.65 -10.70
N ASN A 195 -7.61 -20.69 -11.52
CA ASN A 195 -6.93 -20.39 -12.79
C ASN A 195 -5.50 -19.89 -12.56
N VAL A 196 -5.30 -19.01 -11.57
CA VAL A 196 -3.98 -18.48 -11.22
C VAL A 196 -3.10 -19.56 -10.58
N MET A 197 -3.65 -20.39 -9.68
CA MET A 197 -2.92 -21.52 -9.07
C MET A 197 -2.36 -22.50 -10.11
N ALA A 198 -3.09 -22.72 -11.20
CA ALA A 198 -2.68 -23.66 -12.24
C ALA A 198 -1.49 -23.15 -13.07
N GLU A 199 -1.18 -21.86 -13.05
CA GLU A 199 -0.21 -21.23 -13.96
C GLU A 199 0.97 -20.55 -13.26
N THR A 200 0.99 -20.48 -11.90
CA THR A 200 1.98 -19.71 -11.15
C THR A 200 2.82 -20.56 -10.21
N ALA A 201 4.01 -20.07 -9.84
CA ALA A 201 4.88 -20.71 -8.86
C ALA A 201 4.29 -20.69 -7.45
N GLY A 202 3.37 -19.77 -7.18
CA GLY A 202 2.70 -19.69 -5.89
C GLY A 202 1.88 -18.43 -5.70
N ILE A 203 0.96 -18.50 -4.73
CA ILE A 203 0.08 -17.38 -4.37
C ILE A 203 0.35 -16.99 -2.91
N ARG A 204 0.21 -15.70 -2.61
CA ARG A 204 0.30 -15.15 -1.26
C ARG A 204 -0.94 -14.31 -0.95
N ARG A 205 -1.47 -14.50 0.25
CA ARG A 205 -2.49 -13.62 0.85
C ARG A 205 -1.86 -12.96 2.07
N MET A 206 -1.30 -11.76 1.90
CA MET A 206 -0.62 -11.06 2.99
C MET A 206 -1.62 -10.40 3.94
N GLY A 207 -2.74 -9.90 3.44
CA GLY A 207 -3.82 -9.30 4.22
C GLY A 207 -3.61 -7.83 4.57
N ALA A 208 -2.76 -7.16 3.80
CA ALA A 208 -2.54 -5.73 3.83
C ALA A 208 -2.24 -5.26 2.40
N VAL A 209 -3.24 -4.72 1.72
CA VAL A 209 -3.21 -4.39 0.29
C VAL A 209 -2.13 -3.38 -0.06
N ALA A 210 -1.95 -2.35 0.77
CA ALA A 210 -0.90 -1.37 0.57
C ALA A 210 0.49 -2.02 0.54
N LEU A 211 0.75 -3.00 1.44
CA LEU A 211 2.00 -3.75 1.43
C LEU A 211 2.11 -4.71 0.25
N ASP A 212 1.03 -5.37 -0.14
CA ASP A 212 1.04 -6.23 -1.32
C ASP A 212 1.45 -5.43 -2.57
N LEU A 213 0.89 -4.23 -2.77
CA LEU A 213 1.25 -3.34 -3.87
C LEU A 213 2.69 -2.80 -3.76
N ALA A 214 3.14 -2.46 -2.55
CA ALA A 214 4.53 -2.08 -2.30
C ALA A 214 5.51 -3.23 -2.60
N TYR A 215 5.11 -4.47 -2.33
CA TYR A 215 5.90 -5.66 -2.66
C TYR A 215 5.95 -5.92 -4.17
N VAL A 216 4.88 -5.63 -4.91
CA VAL A 216 4.92 -5.64 -6.39
C VAL A 216 5.88 -4.56 -6.89
N ALA A 217 5.80 -3.33 -6.38
CA ALA A 217 6.71 -2.25 -6.75
C ALA A 217 8.18 -2.57 -6.46
N GLY A 218 8.44 -3.34 -5.40
CA GLY A 218 9.77 -3.78 -4.99
C GLY A 218 10.24 -5.12 -5.58
N GLY A 219 9.42 -5.76 -6.42
CA GLY A 219 9.74 -7.04 -7.06
C GLY A 219 9.77 -8.26 -6.11
N ARG A 220 9.20 -8.12 -4.90
CA ARG A 220 9.00 -9.23 -3.96
C ARG A 220 7.82 -10.10 -4.38
N LEU A 221 6.77 -9.49 -4.95
CA LEU A 221 5.70 -10.12 -5.69
C LEU A 221 5.84 -9.76 -7.17
N ASP A 222 5.44 -10.65 -8.05
CA ASP A 222 5.48 -10.44 -9.50
C ASP A 222 4.21 -9.79 -10.03
N GLY A 223 3.11 -10.01 -9.35
CA GLY A 223 1.82 -9.44 -9.65
C GLY A 223 0.87 -9.50 -8.46
N PHE A 224 -0.28 -8.85 -8.61
CA PHE A 224 -1.33 -8.78 -7.60
C PHE A 224 -2.69 -8.61 -8.28
N TRP A 225 -3.74 -9.21 -7.72
CA TRP A 225 -5.12 -8.90 -8.09
C TRP A 225 -6.04 -8.95 -6.87
N GLU A 226 -7.02 -8.06 -6.83
CA GLU A 226 -8.04 -8.04 -5.78
C GLU A 226 -9.27 -7.24 -6.22
N ASP A 227 -10.42 -7.52 -5.59
CA ASP A 227 -11.71 -6.86 -5.77
C ASP A 227 -12.19 -6.22 -4.47
N GLY A 228 -13.05 -5.19 -4.60
CA GLY A 228 -13.72 -4.57 -3.45
C GLY A 228 -12.87 -3.54 -2.72
N MET A 229 -11.84 -2.99 -3.37
CA MET A 229 -10.89 -2.05 -2.80
C MET A 229 -11.38 -0.61 -2.82
N HIS A 230 -10.91 0.17 -1.86
CA HIS A 230 -11.17 1.60 -1.77
C HIS A 230 -9.98 2.45 -2.25
N PRO A 231 -10.17 3.74 -2.55
CA PRO A 231 -9.09 4.60 -2.99
C PRO A 231 -7.93 4.74 -1.99
N TRP A 232 -8.20 4.69 -0.69
CA TRP A 232 -7.17 4.78 0.36
C TRP A 232 -6.30 3.53 0.43
N ASP A 233 -6.85 2.33 0.12
CA ASP A 233 -6.09 1.06 0.05
C ASP A 233 -5.08 1.10 -1.10
N LEU A 234 -5.46 1.72 -2.22
CA LEU A 234 -4.80 1.57 -3.52
C LEU A 234 -3.90 2.74 -3.91
N GLY A 235 -4.26 3.98 -3.51
CA GLY A 235 -3.70 5.19 -4.10
C GLY A 235 -2.16 5.22 -4.05
N ALA A 236 -1.57 5.02 -2.88
CA ALA A 236 -0.12 5.03 -2.73
C ALA A 236 0.55 3.90 -3.51
N GLY A 237 0.01 2.68 -3.42
CA GLY A 237 0.54 1.49 -4.09
C GLY A 237 0.51 1.58 -5.62
N ILE A 238 -0.57 2.12 -6.20
CA ILE A 238 -0.68 2.36 -7.65
C ILE A 238 0.45 3.26 -8.15
N LEU A 239 0.70 4.38 -7.45
CA LEU A 239 1.78 5.28 -7.82
C LEU A 239 3.13 4.58 -7.70
N MET A 240 3.39 3.85 -6.61
CA MET A 240 4.65 3.14 -6.41
C MET A 240 4.94 2.14 -7.51
N ILE A 241 3.94 1.36 -7.93
CA ILE A 241 4.10 0.39 -9.03
C ILE A 241 4.43 1.11 -10.33
N ARG A 242 3.71 2.19 -10.68
CA ARG A 242 3.98 2.97 -11.89
C ARG A 242 5.38 3.59 -11.89
N GLU A 243 5.78 4.19 -10.79
CA GLU A 243 7.10 4.81 -10.62
C GLU A 243 8.25 3.78 -10.54
N ALA A 244 7.94 2.52 -10.21
CA ALA A 244 8.87 1.39 -10.27
C ALA A 244 8.95 0.73 -11.67
N GLY A 245 8.20 1.24 -12.67
CA GLY A 245 8.15 0.73 -14.03
C GLY A 245 7.16 -0.42 -14.24
N GLY A 246 6.18 -0.57 -13.33
CA GLY A 246 5.10 -1.54 -13.44
C GLY A 246 3.84 -0.96 -14.07
N PHE A 247 2.85 -1.83 -14.23
CA PHE A 247 1.55 -1.54 -14.84
C PHE A 247 0.42 -1.93 -13.90
N VAL A 248 -0.63 -1.12 -13.90
CA VAL A 248 -1.85 -1.37 -13.15
C VAL A 248 -3.06 -1.10 -14.03
N SER A 249 -4.09 -1.92 -13.90
CA SER A 249 -5.40 -1.75 -14.53
C SER A 249 -6.51 -2.22 -13.60
N ASP A 250 -7.75 -1.93 -13.92
CA ASP A 250 -8.88 -2.68 -13.41
C ASP A 250 -8.95 -4.10 -13.99
N LYS A 251 -9.88 -4.92 -13.57
CA LYS A 251 -10.07 -6.31 -14.07
C LYS A 251 -10.60 -6.39 -15.49
N ASN A 252 -11.03 -5.28 -16.08
CA ASN A 252 -11.44 -5.19 -17.48
C ASN A 252 -10.28 -4.72 -18.39
N GLY A 253 -9.11 -4.44 -17.80
CA GLY A 253 -7.96 -3.88 -18.51
C GLY A 253 -8.00 -2.37 -18.70
N GLY A 254 -8.99 -1.69 -18.09
CA GLY A 254 -9.17 -0.24 -18.12
C GLY A 254 -8.35 0.49 -17.03
N GLN A 255 -8.54 1.79 -16.93
CA GLN A 255 -7.86 2.66 -15.97
C GLN A 255 -8.77 3.14 -14.83
N ASP A 256 -10.04 2.74 -14.83
CA ASP A 256 -11.01 3.14 -13.81
C ASP A 256 -10.94 2.21 -12.57
N ILE A 257 -9.76 2.13 -11.97
CA ILE A 257 -9.48 1.25 -10.83
C ILE A 257 -10.35 1.63 -9.61
N PHE A 258 -10.50 2.92 -9.35
CA PHE A 258 -11.28 3.39 -8.20
C PHE A 258 -12.79 3.21 -8.39
N GLY A 259 -13.30 3.44 -9.60
CA GLY A 259 -14.73 3.26 -9.91
C GLY A 259 -15.14 1.79 -9.94
N THR A 260 -14.31 0.92 -10.52
CA THR A 260 -14.56 -0.54 -10.56
C THR A 260 -14.22 -1.23 -9.23
N LYS A 261 -13.44 -0.59 -8.35
CA LYS A 261 -12.92 -1.16 -7.10
C LYS A 261 -12.13 -2.45 -7.30
N THR A 262 -11.47 -2.59 -8.44
CA THR A 262 -10.69 -3.79 -8.78
C THR A 262 -9.30 -3.40 -9.26
N ILE A 263 -8.30 -4.24 -9.00
CA ILE A 263 -6.93 -3.99 -9.44
C ILE A 263 -6.26 -5.26 -9.95
N VAL A 264 -5.48 -5.10 -11.03
CA VAL A 264 -4.52 -6.10 -11.52
C VAL A 264 -3.20 -5.40 -11.76
N ALA A 265 -2.14 -5.86 -11.12
CA ALA A 265 -0.83 -5.20 -11.11
C ALA A 265 0.31 -6.16 -11.41
N GLY A 266 1.44 -5.64 -11.91
CA GLY A 266 2.67 -6.38 -12.19
C GLY A 266 3.61 -5.61 -13.10
N ASN A 267 4.66 -6.24 -13.60
CA ASN A 267 5.32 -5.73 -14.80
C ASN A 267 4.41 -5.91 -16.02
N GLU A 268 4.73 -5.30 -17.15
CA GLU A 268 3.85 -5.30 -18.33
C GLU A 268 3.42 -6.70 -18.78
N ILE A 269 4.35 -7.65 -18.79
CA ILE A 269 4.10 -9.02 -19.28
C ILE A 269 3.26 -9.80 -18.27
N ILE A 270 3.61 -9.74 -16.99
CA ILE A 270 2.90 -10.46 -15.93
C ILE A 270 1.50 -9.88 -15.72
N GLN A 271 1.35 -8.55 -15.71
CA GLN A 271 0.05 -7.91 -15.56
C GLN A 271 -0.91 -8.33 -16.67
N LYS A 272 -0.48 -8.31 -17.94
CA LYS A 272 -1.30 -8.77 -19.09
C LYS A 272 -1.63 -10.25 -19.01
N ALA A 273 -0.67 -11.08 -18.65
CA ALA A 273 -0.87 -12.52 -18.50
C ALA A 273 -1.83 -12.84 -17.34
N LEU A 274 -1.65 -12.18 -16.20
CA LEU A 274 -2.52 -12.33 -15.02
C LEU A 274 -3.95 -11.90 -15.35
N LEU A 275 -4.13 -10.73 -15.98
CA LEU A 275 -5.43 -10.23 -16.43
C LEU A 275 -6.15 -11.24 -17.32
N LYS A 276 -5.44 -11.88 -18.28
CA LYS A 276 -5.99 -12.93 -19.13
C LYS A 276 -6.36 -14.18 -18.31
N THR A 277 -5.55 -14.55 -17.33
CA THR A 277 -5.73 -15.77 -16.55
C THR A 277 -6.92 -15.68 -15.60
N ILE A 278 -7.10 -14.56 -14.88
CA ILE A 278 -8.25 -14.36 -13.99
C ILE A 278 -9.59 -14.32 -14.76
N ASN A 279 -9.58 -13.85 -15.98
CA ASN A 279 -10.79 -13.74 -16.83
C ASN A 279 -11.07 -15.02 -17.66
N LYS A 280 -10.35 -16.13 -17.44
CA LYS A 280 -10.67 -17.41 -18.09
C LYS A 280 -11.97 -17.98 -17.53
N PRO A 281 -12.93 -18.38 -18.40
CA PRO A 281 -14.09 -19.13 -17.93
C PRO A 281 -13.66 -20.50 -17.36
N ILE A 282 -14.60 -21.11 -16.64
CA ILE A 282 -14.44 -22.50 -16.12
C ILE A 282 -14.44 -23.47 -17.29
#